data_ceec0d882fd10324dacafb9e9ecc4b8c
#
_entry.id   ceec0d882fd10324dacafb9e9ecc4b8c
#
_cell.length_a   1.000
_cell.length_b   1.000
_cell.length_c   1.000
_cell.angle_alpha   90.00
_cell.angle_beta   90.00
_cell.angle_gamma   90.00
#
_symmetry.space_group_name_H-M   'P 1'
#
loop_
_entity.id
_entity.type
_entity.pdbx_description
1 polymer ?
#
loop_
_entity_poly.entity_id
_entity_poly.type
_entity_poly.pdbx_seq_one_letter_code
_entity_poly.pdbx_strand_id
1 'polypeptide(L)'
;MIDHLDKEYLNEGSAVIYAYCYYKERSQQSLPNFLGGLLKQLLFLRKAVTAEVKALYEKHQGRDQNVTLADISNLLQAELRRYRKVFIIVDALDEYSENQNDCNSLLAELERLRKYSNMMLTSRFVAPYDHAFCGASRVTIAAKDRDVRKYLESQIPTLPRFVKANLELQELIIQTITEAVEGMCVPSLSFSIL
;
A
#
# COMPACT_ATOMS: atom_id res chain seq x y z
N MET A 1 2.99 7.35 -9.25
CA MET A 1 1.90 7.96 -8.47
C MET A 1 2.44 8.76 -7.30
N ILE A 2 3.23 8.19 -6.38
CA ILE A 2 3.85 8.91 -5.25
C ILE A 2 4.60 10.12 -5.77
N ASP A 3 5.54 9.96 -6.71
CA ASP A 3 6.29 11.06 -7.33
C ASP A 3 5.41 12.13 -7.98
N HIS A 4 4.25 11.76 -8.48
CA HIS A 4 3.31 12.70 -9.08
C HIS A 4 2.62 13.54 -7.98
N LEU A 5 2.14 12.88 -6.93
CA LEU A 5 1.54 13.57 -5.78
C LEU A 5 2.55 14.47 -5.06
N ASP A 6 3.78 14.00 -4.91
CA ASP A 6 4.85 14.79 -4.33
C ASP A 6 5.13 16.06 -5.15
N LYS A 7 5.23 15.94 -6.47
CA LYS A 7 5.48 17.10 -7.35
C LYS A 7 4.31 18.09 -7.35
N GLU A 8 3.09 17.60 -7.24
CA GLU A 8 1.89 18.44 -7.38
C GLU A 8 1.50 19.08 -6.04
N TYR A 9 1.70 18.40 -4.90
CA TYR A 9 1.14 18.83 -3.61
C TYR A 9 2.15 19.17 -2.52
N LEU A 10 3.44 18.78 -2.60
CA LEU A 10 4.40 18.95 -1.51
C LEU A 10 4.67 20.41 -1.10
N ASN A 11 4.38 21.35 -1.98
CA ASN A 11 4.63 22.79 -1.74
C ASN A 11 3.47 23.51 -1.02
N GLU A 12 2.37 22.83 -0.72
CA GLU A 12 1.14 23.45 -0.21
C GLU A 12 0.79 23.11 1.25
N GLY A 13 1.76 22.65 2.05
CA GLY A 13 1.49 22.17 3.42
C GLY A 13 0.79 20.81 3.42
N SER A 14 0.99 20.03 2.37
CA SER A 14 0.49 18.68 2.20
C SER A 14 1.56 17.65 2.49
N ALA A 15 1.16 16.41 2.78
CA ALA A 15 2.07 15.28 2.98
C ALA A 15 1.61 14.08 2.14
N VAL A 16 2.59 13.37 1.58
CA VAL A 16 2.38 12.07 0.95
C VAL A 16 3.18 11.05 1.77
N ILE A 17 2.48 10.07 2.32
CA ILE A 17 3.09 8.98 3.08
C ILE A 17 2.60 7.65 2.53
N TYR A 18 3.40 6.62 2.64
CA TYR A 18 3.10 5.35 2.00
C TYR A 18 3.64 4.15 2.77
N ALA A 19 3.04 3.01 2.55
CA ALA A 19 3.49 1.71 3.03
C ALA A 19 3.34 0.68 1.91
N TYR A 20 4.34 -0.17 1.78
CA TYR A 20 4.31 -1.35 0.92
C TYR A 20 4.20 -2.58 1.81
N CYS A 21 3.14 -3.36 1.67
CA CYS A 21 3.06 -4.66 2.32
C CYS A 21 3.84 -5.67 1.48
N TYR A 22 4.58 -6.56 2.15
CA TYR A 22 5.38 -7.56 1.48
C TYR A 22 5.34 -8.89 2.21
N TYR A 23 4.83 -9.91 1.55
CA TYR A 23 4.57 -11.22 2.16
C TYR A 23 5.78 -11.91 2.80
N LYS A 24 7.01 -11.63 2.32
CA LYS A 24 8.25 -12.18 2.91
C LYS A 24 8.68 -11.51 4.22
N GLU A 25 8.16 -10.34 4.51
CA GLU A 25 8.49 -9.55 5.70
C GLU A 25 7.35 -9.49 6.72
N ARG A 26 6.35 -10.37 6.61
CA ARG A 26 5.17 -10.39 7.49
C ARG A 26 5.50 -10.39 8.98
N SER A 27 6.57 -11.07 9.39
CA SER A 27 7.01 -11.08 10.79
C SER A 27 7.44 -9.72 11.32
N GLN A 28 7.84 -8.80 10.44
CA GLN A 28 8.25 -7.44 10.77
C GLN A 28 7.13 -6.42 10.55
N GLN A 29 6.07 -6.78 9.85
CA GLN A 29 4.92 -5.93 9.54
C GLN A 29 3.87 -5.94 10.66
N SER A 30 4.31 -5.81 11.92
CA SER A 30 3.38 -5.62 13.02
C SER A 30 2.65 -4.28 12.90
N LEU A 31 1.43 -4.20 13.44
CA LEU A 31 0.64 -2.97 13.41
C LEU A 31 1.37 -1.75 14.01
N PRO A 32 2.09 -1.88 15.16
CA PRO A 32 2.91 -0.79 15.66
C PRO A 32 4.01 -0.36 14.68
N ASN A 33 4.68 -1.31 14.01
CA ASN A 33 5.72 -0.99 13.04
C ASN A 33 5.14 -0.31 11.80
N PHE A 34 3.99 -0.75 11.33
CA PHE A 34 3.28 -0.15 10.20
C PHE A 34 2.91 1.31 10.49
N LEU A 35 2.21 1.57 11.58
CA LEU A 35 1.82 2.93 11.98
C LEU A 35 3.04 3.80 12.33
N GLY A 36 4.04 3.22 12.99
CA GLY A 36 5.31 3.88 13.28
C GLY A 36 6.07 4.30 12.03
N GLY A 37 6.02 3.49 10.97
CA GLY A 37 6.58 3.81 9.65
C GLY A 37 5.91 5.02 9.00
N LEU A 38 4.58 5.11 9.05
CA LEU A 38 3.82 6.26 8.56
C LEU A 38 4.11 7.53 9.38
N LEU A 39 4.14 7.40 10.72
CA LEU A 39 4.48 8.50 11.61
C LEU A 39 5.89 9.04 11.35
N LYS A 40 6.87 8.16 11.18
CA LYS A 40 8.25 8.52 10.87
C LYS A 40 8.34 9.36 9.60
N GLN A 41 7.59 9.02 8.55
CA GLN A 41 7.57 9.79 7.31
C GLN A 41 7.02 11.21 7.54
N LEU A 42 5.94 11.38 8.28
CA LEU A 42 5.38 12.70 8.60
C LEU A 42 6.38 13.58 9.36
N LEU A 43 7.05 13.02 10.36
CA LEU A 43 8.06 13.74 11.15
C LEU A 43 9.27 14.13 10.30
N PHE A 44 9.68 13.24 9.38
CA PHE A 44 10.78 13.51 8.47
C PHE A 44 10.45 14.63 7.47
N LEU A 45 9.25 14.64 6.92
CA LEU A 45 8.78 15.69 6.01
C LEU A 45 8.77 17.08 6.70
N ARG A 46 8.40 17.14 7.98
CA ARG A 46 8.40 18.38 8.75
C ARG A 46 9.79 18.87 9.15
N LYS A 47 10.80 18.01 9.13
CA LYS A 47 12.15 18.31 9.64
C LYS A 47 12.15 18.85 11.09
N ALA A 48 11.11 18.55 11.87
CA ALA A 48 10.93 19.02 13.23
C ALA A 48 10.30 17.94 14.09
N VAL A 49 10.85 17.74 15.27
CA VAL A 49 10.27 16.85 16.29
C VAL A 49 9.34 17.68 17.17
N THR A 50 8.06 17.29 17.21
CA THR A 50 7.05 18.01 17.99
C THR A 50 7.20 17.77 19.48
N ALA A 51 6.59 18.63 20.31
CA ALA A 51 6.65 18.51 21.76
C ALA A 51 6.02 17.18 22.23
N GLU A 52 4.96 16.73 21.55
CA GLU A 52 4.28 15.48 21.84
C GLU A 52 5.18 14.26 21.57
N VAL A 53 5.96 14.29 20.47
CA VAL A 53 6.94 13.23 20.17
C VAL A 53 8.04 13.21 21.22
N LYS A 54 8.55 14.39 21.60
CA LYS A 54 9.56 14.50 22.67
C LYS A 54 9.05 13.98 23.99
N ALA A 55 7.84 14.39 24.40
CA ALA A 55 7.21 13.94 25.63
C ALA A 55 6.99 12.42 25.65
N LEU A 56 6.60 11.83 24.52
CA LEU A 56 6.46 10.38 24.40
C LEU A 56 7.82 9.69 24.53
N TYR A 57 8.85 10.20 23.87
CA TYR A 57 10.20 9.68 23.96
C TYR A 57 10.74 9.75 25.40
N GLU A 58 10.61 10.91 26.06
CA GLU A 58 11.06 11.12 27.44
C GLU A 58 10.30 10.21 28.44
N LYS A 59 9.00 10.01 28.23
CA LYS A 59 8.16 9.10 29.03
C LYS A 59 8.68 7.67 29.01
N HIS A 60 9.20 7.22 27.87
CA HIS A 60 9.68 5.85 27.66
C HIS A 60 11.21 5.69 27.78
N GLN A 61 11.95 6.80 27.82
CA GLN A 61 13.41 6.77 28.01
C GLN A 61 13.74 6.31 29.43
N GLY A 62 14.48 5.20 29.53
CA GLY A 62 14.90 4.64 30.82
C GLY A 62 13.85 3.83 31.57
N ARG A 63 12.71 3.51 30.97
CA ARG A 63 11.71 2.57 31.48
C ARG A 63 11.63 1.38 30.55
N ASP A 64 11.50 0.17 31.12
CA ASP A 64 11.23 -1.09 30.37
C ASP A 64 9.81 -1.11 29.72
N GLN A 65 9.21 0.04 29.51
CA GLN A 65 7.86 0.16 28.94
C GLN A 65 7.98 0.54 27.47
N ASN A 66 7.64 -0.39 26.61
CA ASN A 66 7.54 -0.16 25.16
C ASN A 66 6.42 0.85 24.87
N VAL A 67 6.63 1.65 23.82
CA VAL A 67 5.59 2.54 23.26
C VAL A 67 4.39 1.68 22.86
N THR A 68 3.20 2.05 23.34
CA THR A 68 1.99 1.28 23.05
C THR A 68 1.44 1.61 21.66
N LEU A 69 0.65 0.69 21.11
CA LEU A 69 -0.08 0.93 19.85
C LEU A 69 -0.96 2.19 19.95
N ALA A 70 -1.61 2.40 21.09
CA ALA A 70 -2.45 3.57 21.34
C ALA A 70 -1.64 4.88 21.31
N ASP A 71 -0.43 4.89 21.88
CA ASP A 71 0.45 6.06 21.85
C ASP A 71 0.83 6.41 20.39
N ILE A 72 1.20 5.40 19.59
CA ILE A 72 1.56 5.59 18.16
C ILE A 72 0.36 6.10 17.36
N SER A 73 -0.81 5.46 17.51
CA SER A 73 -2.03 5.82 16.79
C SER A 73 -2.48 7.25 17.12
N ASN A 74 -2.49 7.63 18.40
CA ASN A 74 -2.86 8.97 18.84
C ASN A 74 -1.87 10.02 18.30
N LEU A 75 -0.59 9.74 18.36
CA LEU A 75 0.44 10.64 17.86
C LEU A 75 0.37 10.80 16.34
N LEU A 76 0.15 9.70 15.60
CA LEU A 76 -0.04 9.72 14.15
C LEU A 76 -1.24 10.60 13.77
N GLN A 77 -2.38 10.44 14.45
CA GLN A 77 -3.56 11.28 14.22
C GLN A 77 -3.30 12.75 14.54
N ALA A 78 -2.58 13.05 15.61
CA ALA A 78 -2.20 14.42 15.97
C ALA A 78 -1.31 15.05 14.90
N GLU A 79 -0.36 14.30 14.36
CA GLU A 79 0.54 14.79 13.29
C GLU A 79 -0.20 14.95 11.95
N LEU A 80 -1.12 14.05 11.58
CA LEU A 80 -1.95 14.19 10.38
C LEU A 80 -2.75 15.50 10.37
N ARG A 81 -3.32 15.89 11.50
CA ARG A 81 -4.11 17.13 11.65
C ARG A 81 -3.30 18.42 11.45
N ARG A 82 -1.97 18.33 11.48
CA ARG A 82 -1.07 19.49 11.29
C ARG A 82 -0.85 19.84 9.83
N TYR A 83 -1.24 18.93 8.92
CA TYR A 83 -1.17 19.15 7.50
C TYR A 83 -2.53 19.56 6.95
N ARG A 84 -2.51 20.41 5.95
CA ARG A 84 -3.73 20.85 5.24
C ARG A 84 -4.36 19.68 4.46
N LYS A 85 -3.52 18.83 3.88
CA LYS A 85 -3.92 17.67 3.10
C LYS A 85 -2.90 16.55 3.24
N VAL A 86 -3.37 15.35 3.49
CA VAL A 86 -2.52 14.17 3.58
C VAL A 86 -3.00 13.12 2.60
N PHE A 87 -2.06 12.50 1.91
CA PHE A 87 -2.29 11.32 1.11
C PHE A 87 -1.60 10.13 1.77
N ILE A 88 -2.34 9.06 2.01
CA ILE A 88 -1.82 7.78 2.52
C ILE A 88 -1.99 6.75 1.42
N ILE A 89 -0.89 6.14 1.00
CA ILE A 89 -0.87 5.10 -0.03
C ILE A 89 -0.43 3.80 0.63
N VAL A 90 -1.27 2.77 0.57
CA VAL A 90 -0.92 1.42 1.04
C VAL A 90 -0.99 0.48 -0.15
N ASP A 91 0.13 -0.09 -0.50
CA ASP A 91 0.24 -1.01 -1.62
C ASP A 91 0.27 -2.47 -1.16
N ALA A 92 -0.38 -3.36 -1.92
CA ALA A 92 -0.47 -4.79 -1.67
C ALA A 92 -1.00 -5.14 -0.27
N LEU A 93 -2.10 -4.52 0.16
CA LEU A 93 -2.68 -4.69 1.49
C LEU A 93 -2.96 -6.17 1.86
N ASP A 94 -3.27 -7.01 0.88
CA ASP A 94 -3.46 -8.46 1.03
C ASP A 94 -2.18 -9.22 1.43
N GLU A 95 -1.02 -8.60 1.28
CA GLU A 95 0.27 -9.19 1.70
C GLU A 95 0.67 -8.84 3.15
N TYR A 96 -0.13 -8.02 3.85
CA TYR A 96 0.17 -7.57 5.20
C TYR A 96 0.26 -8.72 6.21
N SER A 97 -0.77 -9.55 6.32
CA SER A 97 -0.81 -10.70 7.23
C SER A 97 -1.72 -11.80 6.70
N GLU A 98 -1.42 -13.05 7.08
CA GLU A 98 -2.35 -14.20 6.88
C GLU A 98 -3.35 -14.31 8.04
N ASN A 99 -3.07 -13.65 9.15
CA ASN A 99 -3.94 -13.66 10.32
C ASN A 99 -5.07 -12.64 10.14
N GLN A 100 -6.31 -13.14 10.13
CA GLN A 100 -7.51 -12.32 9.97
C GLN A 100 -7.65 -11.23 11.05
N ASN A 101 -7.23 -11.49 12.29
CA ASN A 101 -7.32 -10.51 13.37
C ASN A 101 -6.34 -9.35 13.15
N ASP A 102 -5.15 -9.63 12.63
CA ASP A 102 -4.17 -8.60 12.31
C ASP A 102 -4.67 -7.72 11.16
N CYS A 103 -5.25 -8.36 10.11
CA CYS A 103 -5.88 -7.65 9.01
C CYS A 103 -7.02 -6.75 9.48
N ASN A 104 -7.92 -7.26 10.31
CA ASN A 104 -9.02 -6.48 10.88
C ASN A 104 -8.53 -5.31 11.74
N SER A 105 -7.46 -5.52 12.51
CA SER A 105 -6.85 -4.48 13.34
C SER A 105 -6.25 -3.38 12.48
N LEU A 106 -5.55 -3.73 11.40
CA LEU A 106 -5.01 -2.76 10.45
C LEU A 106 -6.13 -1.98 9.76
N LEU A 107 -7.18 -2.67 9.28
CA LEU A 107 -8.34 -2.03 8.65
C LEU A 107 -9.02 -1.03 9.58
N ALA A 108 -9.20 -1.39 10.85
CA ALA A 108 -9.78 -0.50 11.85
C ALA A 108 -8.93 0.76 12.07
N GLU A 109 -7.61 0.64 12.10
CA GLU A 109 -6.73 1.80 12.22
C GLU A 109 -6.73 2.66 10.94
N LEU A 110 -6.69 2.06 9.76
CA LEU A 110 -6.79 2.79 8.50
C LEU A 110 -8.12 3.56 8.40
N GLU A 111 -9.24 2.96 8.82
CA GLU A 111 -10.54 3.65 8.85
C GLU A 111 -10.55 4.84 9.82
N ARG A 112 -9.81 4.76 10.95
CA ARG A 112 -9.62 5.91 11.86
C ARG A 112 -8.82 7.04 11.21
N LEU A 113 -7.78 6.68 10.44
CA LEU A 113 -6.91 7.65 9.77
C LEU A 113 -7.61 8.32 8.57
N ARG A 114 -8.59 7.64 7.96
CA ARG A 114 -9.39 8.14 6.84
C ARG A 114 -10.01 9.51 7.10
N LYS A 115 -10.36 9.80 8.35
CA LYS A 115 -10.94 11.10 8.73
C LYS A 115 -10.00 12.29 8.53
N TYR A 116 -8.70 12.02 8.38
CA TYR A 116 -7.65 13.05 8.33
C TYR A 116 -6.80 12.96 7.05
N SER A 117 -7.16 12.05 6.14
CA SER A 117 -6.35 11.79 4.96
C SER A 117 -7.16 11.29 3.79
N ASN A 118 -6.65 11.50 2.60
CA ASN A 118 -7.11 10.84 1.39
C ASN A 118 -6.31 9.54 1.25
N MET A 119 -7.00 8.41 1.16
CA MET A 119 -6.35 7.12 1.10
C MET A 119 -6.47 6.47 -0.27
N MET A 120 -5.39 5.84 -0.68
CA MET A 120 -5.37 4.91 -1.78
C MET A 120 -4.82 3.58 -1.30
N LEU A 121 -5.61 2.54 -1.47
CA LEU A 121 -5.25 1.20 -1.05
C LEU A 121 -5.27 0.30 -2.28
N THR A 122 -4.26 -0.53 -2.46
CA THR A 122 -4.24 -1.58 -3.47
C THR A 122 -4.30 -2.93 -2.79
N SER A 123 -5.05 -3.84 -3.36
CA SER A 123 -5.15 -5.22 -2.88
C SER A 123 -5.61 -6.11 -4.02
N ARG A 124 -5.24 -7.39 -3.99
CA ARG A 124 -5.96 -8.41 -4.75
C ARG A 124 -7.38 -8.53 -4.19
N PHE A 125 -8.28 -9.06 -5.00
CA PHE A 125 -9.67 -9.31 -4.62
C PHE A 125 -9.72 -10.48 -3.62
N VAL A 126 -9.54 -10.19 -2.35
CA VAL A 126 -9.52 -11.20 -1.26
C VAL A 126 -10.33 -10.66 -0.08
N ALA A 127 -11.23 -11.50 0.47
CA ALA A 127 -11.80 -11.21 1.78
C ALA A 127 -10.65 -11.14 2.83
N PRO A 128 -10.64 -10.21 3.77
CA PRO A 128 -11.72 -9.34 4.25
C PRO A 128 -11.79 -7.95 3.62
N TYR A 129 -10.88 -7.62 2.73
CA TYR A 129 -10.70 -6.24 2.21
C TYR A 129 -11.86 -5.80 1.33
N ASP A 130 -12.61 -6.76 0.80
CA ASP A 130 -13.72 -6.50 -0.13
C ASP A 130 -14.87 -5.70 0.50
N HIS A 131 -15.08 -5.85 1.80
CA HIS A 131 -16.14 -5.15 2.54
C HIS A 131 -15.61 -3.96 3.36
N ALA A 132 -14.29 -3.76 3.39
CA ALA A 132 -13.70 -2.63 4.07
C ALA A 132 -13.97 -1.31 3.33
N PHE A 133 -13.99 -0.21 4.07
CA PHE A 133 -14.14 1.15 3.53
C PHE A 133 -15.44 1.39 2.75
N CYS A 134 -16.55 1.24 3.46
CA CYS A 134 -17.89 1.55 2.92
C CYS A 134 -17.91 2.97 2.34
N GLY A 135 -18.42 3.11 1.10
CA GLY A 135 -18.46 4.39 0.38
C GLY A 135 -17.14 4.82 -0.32
N ALA A 136 -16.10 3.99 -0.29
CA ALA A 136 -14.91 4.22 -1.10
C ALA A 136 -15.17 3.93 -2.58
N SER A 137 -14.61 4.75 -3.47
CA SER A 137 -14.59 4.46 -4.89
C SER A 137 -13.64 3.30 -5.17
N ARG A 138 -14.10 2.29 -5.91
CA ARG A 138 -13.31 1.12 -6.28
C ARG A 138 -13.04 1.11 -7.78
N VAL A 139 -11.81 0.80 -8.13
CA VAL A 139 -11.39 0.59 -9.51
C VAL A 139 -10.75 -0.78 -9.61
N THR A 140 -11.36 -1.66 -10.39
CA THR A 140 -10.77 -2.96 -10.71
C THR A 140 -9.88 -2.80 -11.92
N ILE A 141 -8.61 -3.17 -11.76
CA ILE A 141 -7.64 -3.20 -12.85
C ILE A 141 -7.41 -4.66 -13.21
N ALA A 142 -7.81 -5.05 -14.39
CA ALA A 142 -7.52 -6.36 -14.96
C ALA A 142 -6.63 -6.20 -16.18
N ALA A 143 -5.68 -7.09 -16.35
CA ALA A 143 -4.92 -7.16 -17.57
C ALA A 143 -5.86 -7.55 -18.71
N LYS A 144 -5.87 -6.79 -19.81
CA LYS A 144 -6.63 -7.16 -21.01
C LYS A 144 -5.77 -8.15 -21.80
N ASP A 145 -6.39 -9.19 -22.32
CA ASP A 145 -5.72 -10.24 -23.13
C ASP A 145 -4.85 -9.64 -24.23
N ARG A 146 -5.36 -8.60 -24.89
CA ARG A 146 -4.61 -7.86 -25.90
C ARG A 146 -3.29 -7.27 -25.36
N ASP A 147 -3.30 -6.74 -24.15
CA ASP A 147 -2.11 -6.12 -23.58
C ASP A 147 -1.13 -7.18 -23.10
N VAL A 148 -1.63 -8.28 -22.54
CA VAL A 148 -0.85 -9.47 -22.19
C VAL A 148 -0.19 -10.05 -23.46
N ARG A 149 -0.97 -10.28 -24.50
CA ARG A 149 -0.47 -10.80 -25.76
C ARG A 149 0.63 -9.90 -26.35
N LYS A 150 0.39 -8.60 -26.43
CA LYS A 150 1.37 -7.62 -26.94
C LYS A 150 2.67 -7.62 -26.13
N TYR A 151 2.57 -7.75 -24.81
CA TYR A 151 3.73 -7.89 -23.95
C TYR A 151 4.50 -9.17 -24.25
N LEU A 152 3.82 -10.31 -24.32
CA LEU A 152 4.43 -11.61 -24.60
C LEU A 152 5.11 -11.61 -25.98
N GLU A 153 4.47 -11.09 -27.02
CA GLU A 153 5.04 -10.94 -28.35
C GLU A 153 6.35 -10.12 -28.31
N SER A 154 6.39 -9.07 -27.47
CA SER A 154 7.62 -8.26 -27.30
C SER A 154 8.76 -9.02 -26.59
N GLN A 155 8.44 -10.06 -25.81
CA GLN A 155 9.42 -10.87 -25.08
C GLN A 155 9.96 -12.05 -25.91
N ILE A 156 9.25 -12.50 -26.94
CA ILE A 156 9.69 -13.62 -27.78
C ILE A 156 11.12 -13.47 -28.32
N PRO A 157 11.57 -12.27 -28.76
CA PRO A 157 12.94 -12.08 -29.21
C PRO A 157 14.02 -12.35 -28.15
N THR A 158 13.65 -12.35 -26.86
CA THR A 158 14.58 -12.62 -25.75
C THR A 158 14.72 -14.11 -25.42
N LEU A 159 13.77 -14.94 -25.91
CA LEU A 159 13.73 -16.36 -25.62
C LEU A 159 14.80 -17.16 -26.39
N PRO A 160 15.07 -18.43 -26.00
CA PRO A 160 16.01 -19.30 -26.69
C PRO A 160 15.71 -19.48 -28.18
N ARG A 161 16.76 -19.79 -28.98
CA ARG A 161 16.65 -19.92 -30.43
C ARG A 161 15.59 -20.91 -30.90
N PHE A 162 15.41 -22.03 -30.19
CA PHE A 162 14.42 -23.04 -30.56
C PHE A 162 12.97 -22.52 -30.46
N VAL A 163 12.68 -21.62 -29.51
CA VAL A 163 11.38 -20.95 -29.43
C VAL A 163 11.19 -19.96 -30.56
N LYS A 164 12.22 -19.14 -30.84
CA LYS A 164 12.17 -18.14 -31.91
C LYS A 164 11.98 -18.76 -33.32
N ALA A 165 12.47 -19.97 -33.51
CA ALA A 165 12.38 -20.68 -34.79
C ALA A 165 11.06 -21.48 -34.93
N ASN A 166 10.22 -21.55 -33.91
CA ASN A 166 9.01 -22.37 -33.92
C ASN A 166 7.78 -21.49 -33.60
N LEU A 167 7.05 -21.10 -34.64
CA LEU A 167 5.85 -20.25 -34.54
C LEU A 167 4.72 -20.91 -33.78
N GLU A 168 4.54 -22.22 -33.92
CA GLU A 168 3.51 -22.97 -33.20
C GLU A 168 3.78 -22.95 -31.69
N LEU A 169 5.04 -23.12 -31.29
CA LEU A 169 5.44 -23.05 -29.90
C LEU A 169 5.27 -21.64 -29.31
N GLN A 170 5.54 -20.60 -30.11
CA GLN A 170 5.29 -19.22 -29.69
C GLN A 170 3.82 -18.96 -29.43
N GLU A 171 2.94 -19.38 -30.35
CA GLU A 171 1.50 -19.19 -30.17
C GLU A 171 0.97 -20.00 -28.99
N LEU A 172 1.44 -21.24 -28.79
CA LEU A 172 1.09 -22.04 -27.63
C LEU A 172 1.50 -21.37 -26.32
N ILE A 173 2.70 -20.82 -26.24
CA ILE A 173 3.18 -20.07 -25.06
C ILE A 173 2.29 -18.86 -24.81
N ILE A 174 2.00 -18.06 -25.83
CA ILE A 174 1.16 -16.88 -25.73
C ILE A 174 -0.24 -17.25 -25.24
N GLN A 175 -0.86 -18.23 -25.86
CA GLN A 175 -2.18 -18.69 -25.51
C GLN A 175 -2.24 -19.21 -24.06
N THR A 176 -1.32 -20.12 -23.71
CA THR A 176 -1.29 -20.72 -22.36
C THR A 176 -1.11 -19.67 -21.28
N ILE A 177 -0.23 -18.68 -21.49
CA ILE A 177 -0.02 -17.61 -20.51
C ILE A 177 -1.22 -16.66 -20.47
N THR A 178 -1.81 -16.30 -21.62
CA THR A 178 -3.00 -15.43 -21.65
C THR A 178 -4.17 -16.08 -20.91
N GLU A 179 -4.45 -17.34 -21.16
CA GLU A 179 -5.49 -18.12 -20.44
C GLU A 179 -5.19 -18.23 -18.93
N ALA A 180 -3.92 -18.39 -18.55
CA ALA A 180 -3.54 -18.43 -17.14
C ALA A 180 -3.71 -17.06 -16.44
N VAL A 181 -3.55 -15.95 -17.16
CA VAL A 181 -3.71 -14.59 -16.65
C VAL A 181 -5.17 -14.18 -16.56
N GLU A 182 -6.09 -14.70 -17.39
CA GLU A 182 -7.53 -14.46 -17.27
C GLU A 182 -8.09 -14.83 -15.88
N GLY A 183 -7.48 -15.80 -15.20
CA GLY A 183 -7.80 -16.17 -13.82
C GLY A 183 -7.12 -15.34 -12.75
N MET A 184 -6.13 -14.52 -13.10
CA MET A 184 -5.44 -13.66 -12.16
C MET A 184 -6.09 -12.27 -12.12
N CYS A 185 -6.92 -12.04 -11.10
CA CYS A 185 -7.36 -10.70 -10.76
C CYS A 185 -6.14 -9.81 -10.47
N VAL A 186 -5.91 -8.84 -11.33
CA VAL A 186 -4.97 -7.76 -11.07
C VAL A 186 -5.50 -6.91 -9.90
N PRO A 187 -4.65 -6.33 -9.08
CA PRO A 187 -5.07 -5.65 -7.86
C PRO A 187 -6.19 -4.66 -8.10
N SER A 188 -7.25 -4.76 -7.33
CA SER A 188 -8.30 -3.74 -7.30
C SER A 188 -7.79 -2.55 -6.53
N LEU A 189 -7.78 -1.38 -7.17
CA LEU A 189 -7.46 -0.12 -6.53
C LEU A 189 -8.72 0.44 -5.89
N SER A 190 -8.71 0.65 -4.59
CA SER A 190 -9.77 1.35 -3.89
C SER A 190 -9.32 2.77 -3.60
N PHE A 191 -10.00 3.75 -4.20
CA PHE A 191 -9.79 5.16 -3.90
C PHE A 191 -10.83 5.60 -2.89
N SER A 192 -10.38 6.21 -1.80
CA SER A 192 -11.23 6.97 -0.91
C SER A 192 -10.85 8.43 -1.06
N ILE A 193 -11.64 9.18 -1.83
CA ILE A 193 -11.55 10.63 -1.89
C ILE A 193 -12.69 11.16 -1.03
N LEU A 194 -12.37 11.82 0.05
CA LEU A 194 -13.25 12.63 0.87
C LEU A 194 -12.75 14.06 0.83
#